data_9a0e21520ca67ae19ed69accb69375d8
#
_entry.id   9a0e21520ca67ae19ed69accb69375d8
#
_cell.length_a   1.000
_cell.length_b   1.000
_cell.length_c   1.000
_cell.angle_alpha   90.00
_cell.angle_beta   90.00
_cell.angle_gamma   90.00
#
_symmetry.space_group_name_H-M   'P 1'
#
loop_
_entity.id
_entity.type
_entity.pdbx_description
1 polymer ?
#
loop_
_entity_poly.entity_id
_entity_poly.type
_entity_poly.pdbx_seq_one_letter_code
_entity_poly.pdbx_strand_id
1 'polypeptide(L)'
;NGAGKTTLLRTLSGLKESESGSATWNGKSILGKRAEDLARSGIMHVSDGKSVIAELTVKENLALAGLWRKDKKDVAKATDEVVELFPILGQRMTQLAGSLSGGERQMLAISRALVARPKLLLLDEPSLGLAPLIVEQIFQTIKSLVTKMDLTVLLVEQNAMGALKIADEGVVLNLGSVVAADSAQNLLNDPAVRSAYLGF
;
A
#
# COMPACT_ATOMS: atom_id res chain seq x y z
N ASN A 1 -16.43 7.59 -1.41
CA ASN A 1 -15.65 8.06 -2.57
C ASN A 1 -15.61 9.60 -2.57
N GLY A 2 -14.55 10.21 -3.19
CA GLY A 2 -14.46 11.66 -3.30
C GLY A 2 -13.93 12.41 -2.07
N ALA A 3 -13.58 11.73 -0.99
CA ALA A 3 -13.06 12.37 0.23
C ALA A 3 -11.61 12.90 0.12
N GLY A 4 -10.95 12.74 -1.02
CA GLY A 4 -9.57 13.22 -1.23
C GLY A 4 -8.45 12.21 -0.90
N LYS A 5 -8.78 10.97 -0.52
CA LYS A 5 -7.82 9.94 -0.08
C LYS A 5 -6.73 9.63 -1.11
N THR A 6 -7.10 9.24 -2.31
CA THR A 6 -6.15 8.99 -3.44
C THR A 6 -5.33 10.23 -3.78
N THR A 7 -5.96 11.42 -3.72
CA THR A 7 -5.27 12.70 -3.94
C THR A 7 -4.17 12.90 -2.91
N LEU A 8 -4.44 12.64 -1.63
CA LEU A 8 -3.46 12.70 -0.55
C LEU A 8 -2.27 11.77 -0.84
N LEU A 9 -2.52 10.48 -1.13
CA LEU A 9 -1.44 9.54 -1.41
C LEU A 9 -0.61 9.94 -2.64
N ARG A 10 -1.25 10.41 -3.71
CA ARG A 10 -0.55 10.89 -4.91
C ARG A 10 0.31 12.13 -4.63
N THR A 11 -0.14 13.01 -3.75
CA THR A 11 0.65 14.18 -3.32
C THR A 11 1.86 13.74 -2.49
N LEU A 12 1.67 12.84 -1.52
CA LEU A 12 2.76 12.32 -0.69
C LEU A 12 3.79 11.50 -1.48
N SER A 13 3.38 10.88 -2.58
CA SER A 13 4.26 10.10 -3.47
C SER A 13 4.87 10.90 -4.62
N GLY A 14 4.65 12.22 -4.68
CA GLY A 14 5.22 13.08 -5.73
C GLY A 14 4.57 12.93 -7.10
N LEU A 15 3.39 12.31 -7.18
CA LEU A 15 2.60 12.12 -8.40
C LEU A 15 1.59 13.27 -8.64
N LYS A 16 1.44 14.15 -7.66
CA LYS A 16 0.62 15.36 -7.74
C LYS A 16 1.29 16.46 -6.92
N GLU A 17 1.28 17.67 -7.43
CA GLU A 17 1.75 18.85 -6.70
C GLU A 17 0.77 19.23 -5.59
N SER A 18 1.33 19.77 -4.49
CA SER A 18 0.59 20.37 -3.38
C SER A 18 0.44 21.87 -3.60
N GLU A 19 -0.74 22.39 -3.40
CA GLU A 19 -0.99 23.84 -3.46
C GLU A 19 -0.47 24.56 -2.21
N SER A 20 -0.51 23.89 -1.04
CA SER A 20 -0.09 24.44 0.24
C SER A 20 0.18 23.33 1.27
N GLY A 21 0.64 23.70 2.44
CA GLY A 21 0.89 22.78 3.55
C GLY A 21 2.30 22.21 3.58
N SER A 22 2.53 21.27 4.47
CA SER A 22 3.82 20.57 4.60
C SER A 22 3.61 19.10 4.90
N ALA A 23 4.54 18.26 4.44
CA ALA A 23 4.64 16.85 4.84
C ALA A 23 6.09 16.48 5.01
N THR A 24 6.39 15.76 6.08
CA THR A 24 7.74 15.32 6.40
C THR A 24 7.77 13.82 6.65
N TRP A 25 8.86 13.17 6.25
CA TRP A 25 9.17 11.80 6.55
C TRP A 25 10.59 11.73 7.11
N ASN A 26 10.75 11.16 8.32
CA ASN A 26 12.04 11.14 9.03
C ASN A 26 12.72 12.53 9.09
N GLY A 27 11.94 13.56 9.42
CA GLY A 27 12.42 14.94 9.54
C GLY A 27 12.74 15.67 8.22
N LYS A 28 12.51 15.01 7.06
CA LYS A 28 12.79 15.61 5.74
C LYS A 28 11.49 15.90 5.01
N SER A 29 11.40 17.10 4.39
CA SER A 29 10.26 17.43 3.53
C SER A 29 10.15 16.45 2.36
N ILE A 30 8.94 15.98 2.08
CA ILE A 30 8.63 15.09 0.95
C ILE A 30 7.77 15.77 -0.12
N LEU A 31 7.11 16.90 0.18
CA LEU A 31 6.33 17.63 -0.83
C LEU A 31 7.23 18.29 -1.87
N GLY A 32 6.76 18.34 -3.11
CA GLY A 32 7.47 18.92 -4.25
C GLY A 32 8.65 18.09 -4.75
N LYS A 33 8.89 16.90 -4.19
CA LYS A 33 9.90 15.97 -4.70
C LYS A 33 9.33 15.10 -5.81
N ARG A 34 10.20 14.69 -6.74
CA ARG A 34 9.81 13.77 -7.81
C ARG A 34 9.55 12.37 -7.25
N ALA A 35 8.60 11.65 -7.84
CA ALA A 35 8.24 10.31 -7.42
C ALA A 35 9.44 9.33 -7.40
N GLU A 36 10.36 9.44 -8.37
CA GLU A 36 11.57 8.59 -8.41
C GLU A 36 12.50 8.85 -7.23
N ASP A 37 12.64 10.11 -6.79
CA ASP A 37 13.51 10.47 -5.67
C ASP A 37 12.92 9.98 -4.35
N LEU A 38 11.58 10.07 -4.21
CA LEU A 38 10.85 9.51 -3.08
C LEU A 38 10.95 7.98 -3.04
N ALA A 39 10.77 7.30 -4.17
CA ALA A 39 10.94 5.85 -4.27
C ALA A 39 12.35 5.42 -3.84
N ARG A 40 13.40 6.10 -4.32
CA ARG A 40 14.80 5.85 -3.93
C ARG A 40 15.08 6.15 -2.46
N SER A 41 14.31 7.03 -1.84
CA SER A 41 14.40 7.33 -0.40
C SER A 41 13.65 6.30 0.48
N GLY A 42 12.97 5.34 -0.15
CA GLY A 42 12.23 4.27 0.53
C GLY A 42 10.73 4.56 0.72
N ILE A 43 10.16 5.49 -0.03
CA ILE A 43 8.70 5.74 -0.04
C ILE A 43 8.11 5.12 -1.29
N MET A 44 7.35 4.04 -1.15
CA MET A 44 6.72 3.34 -2.26
C MET A 44 5.20 3.51 -2.24
N HIS A 45 4.61 3.71 -3.41
CA HIS A 45 3.17 3.85 -3.58
C HIS A 45 2.62 2.72 -4.46
N VAL A 46 1.67 1.99 -3.95
CA VAL A 46 0.86 1.00 -4.67
C VAL A 46 -0.51 1.63 -4.93
N SER A 47 -0.72 2.06 -6.16
CA SER A 47 -2.00 2.62 -6.60
C SER A 47 -2.96 1.52 -7.02
N ASP A 48 -4.28 1.80 -6.91
CA ASP A 48 -5.34 0.90 -7.33
C ASP A 48 -5.13 0.38 -8.77
N GLY A 49 -5.14 -0.95 -8.92
CA GLY A 49 -5.25 -1.71 -10.18
C GLY A 49 -4.16 -1.47 -11.25
N LYS A 50 -3.23 -0.50 -11.07
CA LYS A 50 -2.28 -0.05 -12.11
C LYS A 50 -0.81 -0.32 -11.80
N SER A 51 -0.53 -1.02 -10.71
CA SER A 51 0.84 -1.23 -10.25
C SER A 51 1.52 -2.47 -10.85
N VAL A 52 0.87 -3.15 -11.79
CA VAL A 52 1.34 -4.39 -12.43
C VAL A 52 1.38 -4.21 -13.94
N ILE A 53 2.43 -4.70 -14.60
CA ILE A 53 2.54 -4.71 -16.06
C ILE A 53 1.98 -6.03 -16.57
N ALA A 54 0.81 -5.97 -17.21
CA ALA A 54 0.02 -7.13 -17.59
C ALA A 54 0.71 -8.04 -18.62
N GLU A 55 1.53 -7.44 -19.49
CA GLU A 55 2.25 -8.10 -20.57
C GLU A 55 3.52 -8.82 -20.12
N LEU A 56 3.95 -8.62 -18.89
CA LEU A 56 5.09 -9.28 -18.28
C LEU A 56 4.66 -10.42 -17.38
N THR A 57 5.53 -11.40 -17.24
CA THR A 57 5.36 -12.49 -16.26
C THR A 57 5.46 -11.97 -14.82
N VAL A 58 5.00 -12.76 -13.86
CA VAL A 58 5.19 -12.49 -12.42
C VAL A 58 6.67 -12.23 -12.12
N LYS A 59 7.56 -13.12 -12.59
CA LYS A 59 9.01 -13.01 -12.41
C LYS A 59 9.57 -11.69 -12.95
N GLU A 60 9.18 -11.31 -14.16
CA GLU A 60 9.64 -10.06 -14.78
C GLU A 60 9.12 -8.82 -14.04
N ASN A 61 7.87 -8.84 -13.60
CA ASN A 61 7.30 -7.79 -12.76
C ASN A 61 8.12 -7.59 -11.47
N LEU A 62 8.49 -8.67 -10.78
CA LEU A 62 9.32 -8.61 -9.57
C LEU A 62 10.74 -8.14 -9.89
N ALA A 63 11.35 -8.63 -10.98
CA ALA A 63 12.70 -8.24 -11.40
C ALA A 63 12.79 -6.74 -11.70
N LEU A 64 11.79 -6.17 -12.39
CA LEU A 64 11.73 -4.74 -12.69
C LEU A 64 11.73 -3.86 -11.42
N ALA A 65 11.07 -4.31 -10.35
CA ALA A 65 11.01 -3.58 -9.09
C ALA A 65 12.38 -3.40 -8.43
N GLY A 66 13.32 -4.32 -8.69
CA GLY A 66 14.70 -4.30 -8.19
C GLY A 66 15.73 -3.69 -9.14
N LEU A 67 15.37 -3.26 -10.36
CA LEU A 67 16.35 -2.87 -11.39
C LEU A 67 17.29 -1.74 -10.96
N TRP A 68 16.77 -0.72 -10.31
CA TRP A 68 17.53 0.46 -9.87
C TRP A 68 18.37 0.22 -8.61
N ARG A 69 18.17 -0.90 -7.90
CA ARG A 69 18.94 -1.26 -6.71
C ARG A 69 20.29 -1.86 -7.10
N LYS A 70 21.36 -1.37 -6.45
CA LYS A 70 22.75 -1.80 -6.74
C LYS A 70 23.04 -3.20 -6.22
N ASP A 71 22.53 -3.53 -5.03
CA ASP A 71 22.74 -4.84 -4.41
C ASP A 71 21.78 -5.88 -5.00
N LYS A 72 22.30 -6.65 -5.97
CA LYS A 72 21.54 -7.71 -6.64
C LYS A 72 21.27 -8.93 -5.75
N LYS A 73 22.14 -9.17 -4.76
CA LYS A 73 21.93 -10.28 -3.80
C LYS A 73 20.76 -9.96 -2.89
N ASP A 74 20.67 -8.72 -2.40
CA ASP A 74 19.53 -8.31 -1.58
C ASP A 74 18.24 -8.22 -2.39
N VAL A 75 18.29 -7.88 -3.69
CA VAL A 75 17.11 -7.97 -4.57
C VAL A 75 16.61 -9.40 -4.70
N ALA A 76 17.52 -10.38 -4.89
CA ALA A 76 17.14 -11.80 -4.95
C ALA A 76 16.51 -12.25 -3.62
N LYS A 77 17.16 -11.94 -2.49
CA LYS A 77 16.62 -12.22 -1.16
C LYS A 77 15.25 -11.59 -0.93
N ALA A 78 15.06 -10.31 -1.32
CA ALA A 78 13.77 -9.65 -1.22
C ALA A 78 12.70 -10.31 -2.09
N THR A 79 13.08 -10.85 -3.25
CA THR A 79 12.17 -11.59 -4.13
C THR A 79 11.76 -12.92 -3.49
N ASP A 80 12.69 -13.65 -2.87
CA ASP A 80 12.38 -14.90 -2.16
C ASP A 80 11.44 -14.63 -0.97
N GLU A 81 11.70 -13.59 -0.18
CA GLU A 81 10.85 -13.20 0.95
C GLU A 81 9.41 -12.85 0.53
N VAL A 82 9.22 -12.16 -0.60
CA VAL A 82 7.86 -11.87 -1.07
C VAL A 82 7.15 -13.09 -1.66
N VAL A 83 7.91 -14.07 -2.18
CA VAL A 83 7.35 -15.36 -2.61
C VAL A 83 6.95 -16.22 -1.40
N GLU A 84 7.72 -16.17 -0.30
CA GLU A 84 7.32 -16.79 0.97
C GLU A 84 6.05 -16.14 1.55
N LEU A 85 5.94 -14.82 1.43
CA LEU A 85 4.78 -14.06 1.89
C LEU A 85 3.52 -14.36 1.07
N PHE A 86 3.68 -14.54 -0.24
CA PHE A 86 2.62 -14.85 -1.19
C PHE A 86 2.97 -16.09 -2.03
N PRO A 87 2.84 -17.32 -1.48
CA PRO A 87 3.27 -18.56 -2.14
C PRO A 87 2.62 -18.77 -3.51
N ILE A 88 1.42 -18.26 -3.71
CA ILE A 88 0.71 -18.37 -5.00
C ILE A 88 1.51 -17.68 -6.13
N LEU A 89 2.23 -16.61 -5.86
CA LEU A 89 3.08 -15.94 -6.86
C LEU A 89 4.26 -16.83 -7.26
N GLY A 90 4.84 -17.57 -6.30
CA GLY A 90 5.90 -18.53 -6.55
C GLY A 90 5.48 -19.65 -7.51
N GLN A 91 4.24 -20.12 -7.39
CA GLN A 91 3.65 -21.14 -8.29
C GLN A 91 3.37 -20.58 -9.69
N ARG A 92 3.29 -19.26 -9.86
CA ARG A 92 2.89 -18.57 -11.10
C ARG A 92 4.00 -17.71 -11.71
N MET A 93 5.26 -17.92 -11.36
CA MET A 93 6.39 -17.08 -11.76
C MET A 93 6.52 -16.88 -13.28
N THR A 94 6.16 -17.88 -14.08
CA THR A 94 6.22 -17.82 -15.55
C THR A 94 4.90 -17.38 -16.20
N GLN A 95 3.85 -17.17 -15.41
CA GLN A 95 2.54 -16.76 -15.91
C GLN A 95 2.51 -15.25 -16.16
N LEU A 96 1.83 -14.82 -17.24
CA LEU A 96 1.61 -13.40 -17.51
C LEU A 96 0.74 -12.77 -16.40
N ALA A 97 1.15 -11.61 -15.93
CA ALA A 97 0.45 -10.92 -14.85
C ALA A 97 -0.99 -10.51 -15.23
N GLY A 98 -1.24 -10.27 -16.52
CA GLY A 98 -2.59 -10.00 -17.03
C GLY A 98 -3.58 -11.15 -16.86
N SER A 99 -3.09 -12.41 -16.77
CA SER A 99 -3.94 -13.60 -16.59
C SER A 99 -4.21 -13.97 -15.13
N LEU A 100 -3.62 -13.25 -14.19
CA LEU A 100 -3.86 -13.42 -12.75
C LEU A 100 -5.25 -12.94 -12.36
N SER A 101 -5.81 -13.52 -11.30
CA SER A 101 -7.02 -12.99 -10.64
C SER A 101 -6.78 -11.58 -10.07
N GLY A 102 -7.83 -10.85 -9.74
CA GLY A 102 -7.71 -9.53 -9.10
C GLY A 102 -6.88 -9.56 -7.82
N GLY A 103 -7.13 -10.53 -6.94
CA GLY A 103 -6.36 -10.70 -5.70
C GLY A 103 -4.89 -11.05 -5.94
N GLU A 104 -4.59 -11.93 -6.88
CA GLU A 104 -3.20 -12.27 -7.24
C GLU A 104 -2.46 -11.08 -7.85
N ARG A 105 -3.13 -10.27 -8.68
CA ARG A 105 -2.55 -9.01 -9.18
C ARG A 105 -2.26 -8.03 -8.04
N GLN A 106 -3.16 -7.94 -7.05
CA GLN A 106 -2.94 -7.08 -5.89
C GLN A 106 -1.76 -7.57 -5.03
N MET A 107 -1.65 -8.89 -4.80
CA MET A 107 -0.49 -9.48 -4.13
C MET A 107 0.80 -9.19 -4.90
N LEU A 108 0.79 -9.28 -6.24
CA LEU A 108 1.94 -8.95 -7.08
C LEU A 108 2.30 -7.46 -6.99
N ALA A 109 1.31 -6.56 -6.97
CA ALA A 109 1.53 -5.12 -6.84
C ALA A 109 2.23 -4.77 -5.50
N ILE A 110 1.75 -5.34 -4.38
CA ILE A 110 2.37 -5.19 -3.06
C ILE A 110 3.78 -5.80 -3.08
N SER A 111 3.96 -7.00 -3.63
CA SER A 111 5.25 -7.67 -3.75
C SER A 111 6.29 -6.84 -4.48
N ARG A 112 5.91 -6.20 -5.59
CA ARG A 112 6.79 -5.29 -6.34
C ARG A 112 7.28 -4.12 -5.47
N ALA A 113 6.38 -3.52 -4.68
CA ALA A 113 6.78 -2.46 -3.76
C ALA A 113 7.75 -2.97 -2.69
N LEU A 114 7.52 -4.18 -2.14
CA LEU A 114 8.36 -4.78 -1.10
C LEU A 114 9.76 -5.18 -1.59
N VAL A 115 9.91 -5.63 -2.84
CA VAL A 115 11.22 -5.89 -3.46
C VAL A 115 12.10 -4.64 -3.47
N ALA A 116 11.51 -3.44 -3.51
CA ALA A 116 12.25 -2.19 -3.42
C ALA A 116 12.75 -1.87 -2.00
N ARG A 117 12.41 -2.67 -0.97
CA ARG A 117 12.76 -2.45 0.45
C ARG A 117 12.27 -1.09 0.95
N PRO A 118 10.97 -0.81 0.93
CA PRO A 118 10.44 0.45 1.41
C PRO A 118 10.60 0.60 2.92
N LYS A 119 10.64 1.85 3.38
CA LYS A 119 10.47 2.24 4.79
C LYS A 119 9.07 2.77 5.05
N LEU A 120 8.45 3.36 4.02
CA LEU A 120 7.07 3.81 4.02
C LEU A 120 6.36 3.24 2.79
N LEU A 121 5.28 2.52 3.02
CA LEU A 121 4.43 1.96 1.97
C LEU A 121 3.08 2.67 1.99
N LEU A 122 2.75 3.31 0.89
CA LEU A 122 1.47 3.99 0.66
C LEU A 122 0.58 3.03 -0.14
N LEU A 123 -0.56 2.62 0.42
CA LEU A 123 -1.50 1.69 -0.18
C LEU A 123 -2.84 2.38 -0.44
N ASP A 124 -3.25 2.44 -1.70
CA ASP A 124 -4.50 3.05 -2.13
C ASP A 124 -5.55 1.98 -2.44
N GLU A 125 -6.52 1.83 -1.54
CA GLU A 125 -7.67 0.91 -1.60
C GLU A 125 -7.29 -0.52 -2.04
N PRO A 126 -6.32 -1.20 -1.35
CA PRO A 126 -5.83 -2.51 -1.76
C PRO A 126 -6.87 -3.63 -1.70
N SER A 127 -8.01 -3.40 -1.04
CA SER A 127 -9.10 -4.37 -0.93
C SER A 127 -10.20 -4.22 -1.98
N LEU A 128 -10.15 -3.14 -2.78
CA LEU A 128 -11.24 -2.78 -3.68
C LEU A 128 -11.53 -3.87 -4.73
N GLY A 129 -12.80 -4.28 -4.82
CA GLY A 129 -13.26 -5.26 -5.81
C GLY A 129 -12.80 -6.69 -5.59
N LEU A 130 -12.25 -7.01 -4.41
CA LEU A 130 -11.78 -8.36 -4.07
C LEU A 130 -12.79 -9.14 -3.24
N ALA A 131 -12.69 -10.47 -3.33
CA ALA A 131 -13.49 -11.36 -2.50
C ALA A 131 -13.11 -11.21 -1.00
N PRO A 132 -14.08 -11.34 -0.06
CA PRO A 132 -13.85 -11.11 1.37
C PRO A 132 -12.67 -11.88 1.97
N LEU A 133 -12.48 -13.14 1.58
CA LEU A 133 -11.36 -13.97 2.03
C LEU A 133 -9.99 -13.40 1.59
N ILE A 134 -9.91 -12.87 0.38
CA ILE A 134 -8.68 -12.25 -0.15
C ILE A 134 -8.41 -10.92 0.56
N VAL A 135 -9.46 -10.13 0.83
CA VAL A 135 -9.34 -8.89 1.61
C VAL A 135 -8.75 -9.17 2.99
N GLU A 136 -9.27 -10.17 3.69
CA GLU A 136 -8.75 -10.57 5.00
C GLU A 136 -7.29 -11.02 4.92
N GLN A 137 -6.94 -11.84 3.93
CA GLN A 137 -5.57 -12.28 3.71
C GLN A 137 -4.62 -11.09 3.47
N ILE A 138 -5.01 -10.12 2.63
CA ILE A 138 -4.22 -8.90 2.37
C ILE A 138 -4.04 -8.09 3.66
N PHE A 139 -5.09 -7.86 4.43
CA PHE A 139 -4.99 -7.11 5.68
C PHE A 139 -4.10 -7.80 6.71
N GLN A 140 -4.21 -9.11 6.89
CA GLN A 140 -3.34 -9.87 7.78
C GLN A 140 -1.87 -9.81 7.30
N THR A 141 -1.66 -9.86 6.00
CA THR A 141 -0.33 -9.70 5.42
C THR A 141 0.24 -8.31 5.72
N ILE A 142 -0.52 -7.24 5.50
CA ILE A 142 -0.10 -5.86 5.80
C ILE A 142 0.27 -5.74 7.29
N LYS A 143 -0.56 -6.24 8.19
CA LYS A 143 -0.27 -6.24 9.64
C LYS A 143 1.05 -6.97 9.95
N SER A 144 1.28 -8.12 9.31
CA SER A 144 2.50 -8.90 9.51
C SER A 144 3.76 -8.18 8.99
N LEU A 145 3.64 -7.41 7.90
CA LEU A 145 4.74 -6.62 7.33
C LEU A 145 5.20 -5.51 8.28
N VAL A 146 4.28 -4.79 8.90
CA VAL A 146 4.59 -3.75 9.90
C VAL A 146 5.42 -4.35 11.03
N THR A 147 4.98 -5.50 11.54
CA THR A 147 5.64 -6.14 12.71
C THR A 147 6.99 -6.79 12.39
N LYS A 148 7.11 -7.43 11.19
CA LYS A 148 8.28 -8.24 10.84
C LYS A 148 9.37 -7.48 10.09
N MET A 149 9.01 -6.40 9.38
CA MET A 149 9.91 -5.70 8.46
C MET A 149 10.24 -4.27 8.89
N ASP A 150 9.81 -3.83 10.08
CA ASP A 150 9.97 -2.43 10.53
C ASP A 150 9.45 -1.43 9.46
N LEU A 151 8.30 -1.76 8.88
CA LEU A 151 7.69 -1.05 7.78
C LEU A 151 6.56 -0.15 8.29
N THR A 152 6.63 1.13 8.00
CA THR A 152 5.47 2.01 8.19
C THR A 152 4.54 1.90 7.00
N VAL A 153 3.24 1.75 7.26
CA VAL A 153 2.21 1.68 6.21
C VAL A 153 1.21 2.81 6.40
N LEU A 154 0.97 3.59 5.35
CA LEU A 154 -0.17 4.48 5.24
C LEU A 154 -1.19 3.83 4.32
N LEU A 155 -2.24 3.28 4.93
CA LEU A 155 -3.32 2.58 4.26
C LEU A 155 -4.51 3.52 4.06
N VAL A 156 -4.93 3.67 2.82
CA VAL A 156 -6.17 4.35 2.46
C VAL A 156 -7.17 3.29 2.04
N GLU A 157 -8.35 3.28 2.67
CA GLU A 157 -9.37 2.27 2.44
C GLU A 157 -10.79 2.84 2.50
N GLN A 158 -11.67 2.19 1.76
CA GLN A 158 -13.11 2.38 1.88
C GLN A 158 -13.70 1.40 2.91
N ASN A 159 -13.13 0.22 3.05
CA ASN A 159 -13.44 -0.75 4.09
C ASN A 159 -12.83 -0.30 5.43
N ALA A 160 -13.44 0.73 6.03
CA ALA A 160 -12.93 1.35 7.25
C ALA A 160 -12.82 0.35 8.42
N MET A 161 -13.81 -0.55 8.57
CA MET A 161 -13.78 -1.60 9.61
C MET A 161 -12.57 -2.53 9.49
N GLY A 162 -12.30 -3.00 8.27
CA GLY A 162 -11.17 -3.89 8.01
C GLY A 162 -9.84 -3.19 8.24
N ALA A 163 -9.71 -1.95 7.77
CA ALA A 163 -8.51 -1.13 7.92
C ALA A 163 -8.21 -0.83 9.40
N LEU A 164 -9.20 -0.36 10.17
CA LEU A 164 -9.03 -0.03 11.59
C LEU A 164 -8.66 -1.24 12.46
N LYS A 165 -9.09 -2.45 12.09
CA LYS A 165 -8.70 -3.68 12.82
C LYS A 165 -7.21 -4.01 12.76
N ILE A 166 -6.51 -3.50 11.77
CA ILE A 166 -5.07 -3.76 11.55
C ILE A 166 -4.20 -2.53 11.77
N ALA A 167 -4.78 -1.35 11.93
CA ALA A 167 -4.09 -0.08 12.12
C ALA A 167 -3.84 0.21 13.61
N ASP A 168 -2.81 1.02 13.89
CA ASP A 168 -2.54 1.59 15.21
C ASP A 168 -3.32 2.88 15.40
N GLU A 169 -3.34 3.72 14.37
CA GLU A 169 -4.03 5.03 14.34
C GLU A 169 -4.94 5.11 13.13
N GLY A 170 -5.97 5.93 13.19
CA GLY A 170 -6.89 6.18 12.10
C GLY A 170 -7.20 7.67 11.91
N VAL A 171 -7.44 8.04 10.67
CA VAL A 171 -7.91 9.37 10.29
C VAL A 171 -9.12 9.21 9.37
N VAL A 172 -10.24 9.81 9.74
CA VAL A 172 -11.46 9.82 8.93
C VAL A 172 -11.51 11.11 8.11
N LEU A 173 -11.54 10.95 6.79
CA LEU A 173 -11.67 12.06 5.84
C LEU A 173 -13.08 12.14 5.30
N ASN A 174 -13.66 13.35 5.28
CA ASN A 174 -14.91 13.66 4.61
C ASN A 174 -14.77 14.94 3.81
N LEU A 175 -15.08 14.90 2.51
CA LEU A 175 -15.03 16.05 1.59
C LEU A 175 -13.72 16.86 1.69
N GLY A 176 -12.59 16.18 1.81
CA GLY A 176 -11.26 16.79 1.90
C GLY A 176 -10.85 17.29 3.29
N SER A 177 -11.70 17.16 4.30
CA SER A 177 -11.44 17.59 5.67
C SER A 177 -11.27 16.40 6.61
N VAL A 178 -10.41 16.53 7.61
CA VAL A 178 -10.31 15.57 8.72
C VAL A 178 -11.48 15.79 9.66
N VAL A 179 -12.31 14.75 9.86
CA VAL A 179 -13.49 14.81 10.76
C VAL A 179 -13.26 14.03 12.06
N ALA A 180 -12.34 13.07 12.06
CA ALA A 180 -11.90 12.38 13.25
C ALA A 180 -10.45 11.89 13.06
N ALA A 181 -9.68 11.89 14.16
CA ALA A 181 -8.33 11.32 14.20
C ALA A 181 -8.06 10.85 15.64
N ASP A 182 -7.77 9.55 15.80
CA ASP A 182 -7.52 8.92 17.10
C ASP A 182 -6.85 7.54 16.88
N SER A 183 -6.56 6.85 17.98
CA SER A 183 -6.19 5.43 17.90
C SER A 183 -7.27 4.62 17.18
N ALA A 184 -6.86 3.62 16.42
CA ALA A 184 -7.80 2.76 15.71
C ALA A 184 -8.84 2.13 16.64
N GLN A 185 -8.41 1.78 17.87
CA GLN A 185 -9.29 1.21 18.91
C GLN A 185 -10.38 2.21 19.35
N ASN A 186 -10.04 3.48 19.55
CA ASN A 186 -11.00 4.51 19.92
C ASN A 186 -12.01 4.75 18.80
N LEU A 187 -11.53 4.87 17.54
CA LEU A 187 -12.39 5.06 16.38
C LEU A 187 -13.35 3.88 16.15
N LEU A 188 -12.91 2.65 16.40
CA LEU A 188 -13.76 1.45 16.32
C LEU A 188 -14.88 1.46 17.37
N ASN A 189 -14.67 2.11 18.53
CA ASN A 189 -15.63 2.18 19.60
C ASN A 189 -16.47 3.47 19.62
N ASP A 190 -16.11 4.47 18.79
CA ASP A 190 -16.83 5.74 18.71
C ASP A 190 -18.20 5.54 18.02
N PRO A 191 -19.33 5.81 18.71
CA PRO A 191 -20.67 5.64 18.13
C PRO A 191 -20.93 6.53 16.92
N ALA A 192 -20.38 7.75 16.88
CA ALA A 192 -20.54 8.67 15.77
C ALA A 192 -19.78 8.18 14.51
N VAL A 193 -18.56 7.71 14.68
CA VAL A 193 -17.77 7.11 13.61
C VAL A 193 -18.43 5.81 13.12
N ARG A 194 -18.92 4.98 14.02
CA ARG A 194 -19.63 3.73 13.67
C ARG A 194 -20.88 4.00 12.83
N SER A 195 -21.73 4.88 13.30
CA SER A 195 -22.99 5.22 12.61
C SER A 195 -22.73 5.88 11.24
N ALA A 196 -21.75 6.80 11.14
CA ALA A 196 -21.53 7.57 9.92
C ALA A 196 -20.67 6.84 8.87
N TYR A 197 -19.72 5.97 9.29
CA TYR A 197 -18.67 5.46 8.42
C TYR A 197 -18.43 3.95 8.49
N LEU A 198 -18.94 3.24 9.52
CA LEU A 198 -18.71 1.81 9.70
C LEU A 198 -19.95 0.95 9.39
N GLY A 199 -21.08 1.55 9.06
CA GLY A 199 -22.25 0.85 8.54
C GLY A 199 -23.12 0.14 9.59
N PHE A 200 -23.20 0.69 10.82
CA PHE A 200 -24.06 0.18 11.92
C PHE A 200 -25.11 1.21 12.30
#